data_6d867179f75879e8191ec106d4de74b3
#
_entry.id   6d867179f75879e8191ec106d4de74b3
#
_cell.length_a   1.000
_cell.length_b   1.000
_cell.length_c   1.000
_cell.angle_alpha   90.00
_cell.angle_beta   90.00
_cell.angle_gamma   90.00
#
_symmetry.space_group_name_H-M   'P 1'
#
loop_
_entity.id
_entity.type
_entity.pdbx_description
1 polymer ?
#
loop_
_entity_poly.entity_id
_entity_poly.type
_entity_poly.pdbx_seq_one_letter_code
_entity_poly.pdbx_strand_id
1 'polypeptide(L)'
;MKTTILKNEFWYGGAVYEGYRQPVGADDIVDWDFRENPTHNQIMPLFLSSKGRYIWSNAGFHISFQKGEILAEGPESIVLENGFNDLRGAYLAAMKAHFPFHEIKLSDRFFKAPVYNSWIELTYYQTQENILKYAKGILENGFPSGVLMIDDGWSPYYGRWQFRGDNFRDPKGMIRELHEMGFSVMLWICPFITPDTVEFREARDKHFLIETPEGKPRILEWWNGYSAALDLTNPDALKWLKDQLDVLMDMGVDGFKLDAGDPCYYHAGDKLFRDASTDELSRLWAEFGEQFVFNELRVCFRAGGYSLMQRLCDKQTKWDESGIAGLIPDTLIQGLTGHPFGSPDMIGGGEYTCFLNGNENACTPEMFVRYAQIAALMPVMQFSASPWRVLPEADFQKVKDALALREKCLPEILKAVECAKVTGEPIVRSMEFVFPGQGMERVMDQFMVGEDLLVAPVWKQGEVARSVRLPEGQWRCVGLGETEGDVLNGGRDVILGENEGLVVLKRV
;
A
#
# COMPACT_ATOMS: atom_id res chain seq x y z
N MET A 1 21.58 21.04 4.48
CA MET A 1 20.75 22.09 3.84
C MET A 1 19.94 22.81 4.92
N LYS A 2 19.78 24.15 4.82
CA LYS A 2 18.91 24.94 5.71
C LYS A 2 18.06 25.90 4.86
N THR A 3 16.75 26.00 5.15
CA THR A 3 15.83 26.95 4.49
C THR A 3 14.71 27.34 5.45
N THR A 4 13.89 28.33 5.06
CA THR A 4 12.72 28.77 5.83
C THR A 4 11.43 28.32 5.15
N ILE A 5 10.41 28.05 5.95
CA ILE A 5 9.05 27.85 5.50
C ILE A 5 8.46 29.20 5.08
N LEU A 6 7.88 29.27 3.89
CA LEU A 6 7.25 30.49 3.40
C LEU A 6 5.90 30.72 4.08
N LYS A 7 5.35 31.94 3.95
CA LYS A 7 4.03 32.23 4.49
C LYS A 7 2.96 31.33 3.88
N ASN A 8 2.17 30.66 4.71
CA ASN A 8 1.12 29.71 4.29
C ASN A 8 1.67 28.58 3.39
N GLU A 9 2.86 28.11 3.69
CA GLU A 9 3.46 26.96 3.02
C GLU A 9 3.34 25.72 3.90
N PHE A 10 3.05 24.60 3.25
CA PHE A 10 2.91 23.29 3.88
C PHE A 10 3.72 22.27 3.09
N TRP A 11 4.33 21.31 3.83
CA TRP A 11 5.22 20.30 3.27
C TRP A 11 4.67 18.90 3.48
N TYR A 12 4.83 18.05 2.46
CA TYR A 12 4.35 16.67 2.37
C TYR A 12 5.46 15.76 1.88
N GLY A 13 5.53 14.49 2.34
CA GLY A 13 6.47 13.52 1.77
C GLY A 13 7.19 12.68 2.80
N GLY A 14 8.36 12.14 2.43
CA GLY A 14 9.18 11.29 3.28
C GLY A 14 8.60 9.89 3.45
N ALA A 15 8.26 9.52 4.67
CA ALA A 15 7.71 8.21 5.00
C ALA A 15 6.18 8.19 4.90
N VAL A 16 5.65 7.20 4.22
CA VAL A 16 4.20 6.98 4.08
C VAL A 16 3.53 6.81 5.44
N TYR A 17 4.16 6.07 6.36
CA TYR A 17 3.64 5.84 7.72
C TYR A 17 3.47 7.12 8.56
N GLU A 18 4.11 8.23 8.19
CA GLU A 18 4.00 9.52 8.87
C GLU A 18 2.91 10.42 8.28
N GLY A 19 2.03 9.89 7.43
CA GLY A 19 0.99 10.66 6.76
C GLY A 19 0.06 11.41 7.71
N TYR A 20 -0.29 10.82 8.85
CA TYR A 20 -1.15 11.44 9.86
C TYR A 20 -0.53 12.68 10.53
N ARG A 21 0.80 12.86 10.48
CA ARG A 21 1.52 14.04 10.98
C ARG A 21 1.72 15.13 9.94
N GLN A 22 1.18 14.94 8.77
CA GLN A 22 1.33 15.83 7.62
C GLN A 22 -0.01 16.51 7.28
N PRO A 23 0.05 17.66 6.61
CA PRO A 23 1.25 18.39 6.18
C PRO A 23 1.92 19.17 7.33
N VAL A 24 3.21 19.50 7.14
CA VAL A 24 4.00 20.27 8.10
C VAL A 24 4.08 21.73 7.68
N GLY A 25 3.63 22.65 8.52
CA GLY A 25 3.69 24.11 8.34
C GLY A 25 4.65 24.80 9.32
N ALA A 26 4.64 26.13 9.32
CA ALA A 26 5.59 26.94 10.09
C ALA A 26 5.48 26.79 11.61
N ASP A 27 4.29 26.45 12.11
CA ASP A 27 4.02 26.32 13.55
C ASP A 27 4.22 24.89 14.07
N ASP A 28 4.43 23.93 13.17
CA ASP A 28 4.62 22.53 13.54
C ASP A 28 6.06 22.25 13.94
N ILE A 29 6.24 21.25 14.82
CA ILE A 29 7.54 20.74 15.24
C ILE A 29 7.59 19.28 14.90
N VAL A 30 8.48 18.94 13.97
CA VAL A 30 8.67 17.57 13.49
C VAL A 30 10.16 17.31 13.34
N ASP A 31 10.58 16.12 13.73
CA ASP A 31 11.95 15.63 13.60
C ASP A 31 11.89 14.20 13.12
N TRP A 32 12.40 13.94 11.89
CA TRP A 32 12.39 12.63 11.25
C TRP A 32 13.79 12.24 10.77
N ASP A 33 14.18 11.01 11.08
CA ASP A 33 15.41 10.42 10.56
C ASP A 33 15.09 9.27 9.60
N PHE A 34 15.34 9.51 8.33
CA PHE A 34 15.15 8.53 7.25
C PHE A 34 16.47 7.99 6.69
N ARG A 35 17.58 8.16 7.40
CA ARG A 35 18.89 7.62 6.99
C ARG A 35 18.92 6.10 7.03
N GLU A 36 18.08 5.51 7.87
CA GLU A 36 17.72 4.09 7.84
C GLU A 36 16.19 4.04 7.86
N ASN A 37 15.56 3.24 6.99
CA ASN A 37 14.10 3.19 6.98
C ASN A 37 13.57 2.63 8.32
N PRO A 38 13.01 3.46 9.20
CA PRO A 38 12.53 3.04 10.50
C PRO A 38 11.13 2.41 10.45
N THR A 39 10.52 2.31 9.27
CA THR A 39 9.13 1.89 9.10
C THR A 39 9.03 0.62 8.27
N HIS A 40 7.87 -0.01 8.28
CA HIS A 40 7.51 -1.15 7.44
C HIS A 40 6.70 -0.74 6.21
N ASN A 41 6.83 0.53 5.80
CA ASN A 41 6.17 1.13 4.65
C ASN A 41 7.17 1.73 3.66
N GLN A 42 6.65 2.34 2.60
CA GLN A 42 7.43 3.04 1.61
C GLN A 42 8.07 4.30 2.20
N ILE A 43 9.31 4.56 1.82
CA ILE A 43 9.99 5.84 2.04
C ILE A 43 10.52 6.39 0.72
N MET A 44 10.26 7.66 0.49
CA MET A 44 10.91 8.47 -0.54
C MET A 44 11.71 9.59 0.11
N PRO A 45 12.99 9.81 -0.23
CA PRO A 45 13.77 10.95 0.26
C PRO A 45 13.36 12.25 -0.45
N LEU A 46 12.06 12.55 -0.43
CA LEU A 46 11.36 13.62 -1.14
C LEU A 46 10.41 14.34 -0.20
N PHE A 47 10.47 15.68 -0.21
CA PHE A 47 9.43 16.52 0.38
C PHE A 47 8.94 17.54 -0.64
N LEU A 48 7.63 17.71 -0.73
CA LEU A 48 6.93 18.57 -1.68
C LEU A 48 6.20 19.69 -0.94
N SER A 49 6.24 20.89 -1.48
CA SER A 49 5.64 22.08 -0.88
C SER A 49 4.39 22.54 -1.64
N SER A 50 3.37 23.00 -0.89
CA SER A 50 2.20 23.69 -1.44
C SER A 50 2.54 25.00 -2.20
N LYS A 51 3.80 25.47 -2.13
CA LYS A 51 4.30 26.67 -2.85
C LYS A 51 5.25 26.31 -3.99
N GLY A 52 5.15 25.09 -4.54
CA GLY A 52 5.91 24.70 -5.71
C GLY A 52 7.40 24.60 -5.47
N ARG A 53 7.81 24.07 -4.31
CA ARG A 53 9.20 23.72 -3.99
C ARG A 53 9.30 22.25 -3.68
N TYR A 54 10.48 21.64 -3.87
CA TYR A 54 10.74 20.30 -3.35
C TYR A 54 12.15 20.16 -2.78
N ILE A 55 12.29 19.24 -1.84
CA ILE A 55 13.56 18.79 -1.27
C ILE A 55 13.76 17.34 -1.72
N TRP A 56 14.97 17.02 -2.20
CA TRP A 56 15.34 15.69 -2.67
C TRP A 56 16.75 15.30 -2.25
N SER A 57 16.96 14.01 -1.99
CA SER A 57 18.26 13.37 -1.92
C SER A 57 18.21 11.97 -2.56
N ASN A 58 19.36 11.43 -2.99
CA ASN A 58 19.44 10.06 -3.46
C ASN A 58 19.52 9.03 -2.32
N ALA A 59 19.84 9.48 -1.12
CA ALA A 59 19.89 8.66 0.10
C ALA A 59 18.93 9.20 1.16
N GLY A 60 18.59 8.37 2.11
CA GLY A 60 17.85 8.80 3.30
C GLY A 60 18.59 9.91 4.05
N PHE A 61 17.85 10.81 4.65
CA PHE A 61 18.40 11.96 5.39
C PHE A 61 17.56 12.25 6.64
N HIS A 62 18.17 12.93 7.57
CA HIS A 62 17.49 13.52 8.73
C HIS A 62 16.89 14.86 8.32
N ILE A 63 15.65 15.13 8.69
CA ILE A 63 14.97 16.40 8.45
C ILE A 63 14.20 16.86 9.68
N SER A 64 14.35 18.12 10.03
CA SER A 64 13.59 18.75 11.11
C SER A 64 12.89 20.02 10.63
N PHE A 65 11.65 20.20 11.10
CA PHE A 65 10.82 21.37 10.92
C PHE A 65 10.61 21.98 12.30
N GLN A 66 11.07 23.20 12.51
CA GLN A 66 10.95 23.87 13.78
C GLN A 66 11.01 25.40 13.63
N LYS A 67 10.07 26.12 14.27
CA LYS A 67 10.03 27.59 14.29
C LYS A 67 10.10 28.23 12.89
N GLY A 68 9.43 27.64 11.93
CA GLY A 68 9.42 28.12 10.55
C GLY A 68 10.73 27.87 9.78
N GLU A 69 11.65 27.07 10.30
CA GLU A 69 12.87 26.65 9.64
C GLU A 69 12.83 25.15 9.29
N ILE A 70 13.50 24.80 8.21
CA ILE A 70 13.75 23.41 7.77
C ILE A 70 15.26 23.20 7.79
N LEU A 71 15.71 22.19 8.52
CA LEU A 71 17.09 21.72 8.51
C LEU A 71 17.09 20.28 7.99
N ALA A 72 17.91 19.99 6.98
CA ALA A 72 18.08 18.64 6.46
C ALA A 72 19.57 18.28 6.34
N GLU A 73 19.94 17.09 6.83
CA GLU A 73 21.29 16.57 6.87
C GLU A 73 21.32 15.10 6.46
N GLY A 74 22.26 14.71 5.60
CA GLY A 74 22.37 13.36 5.11
C GLY A 74 23.75 13.04 4.53
N PRO A 75 23.98 11.77 4.17
CA PRO A 75 25.24 11.30 3.61
C PRO A 75 25.49 11.80 2.18
N GLU A 76 24.44 12.16 1.46
CA GLU A 76 24.50 12.69 0.09
C GLU A 76 24.00 14.13 0.01
N SER A 77 24.20 14.75 -1.16
CA SER A 77 23.72 16.08 -1.44
C SER A 77 22.20 16.16 -1.33
N ILE A 78 21.72 17.14 -0.58
CA ILE A 78 20.31 17.46 -0.46
C ILE A 78 20.04 18.72 -1.26
N VAL A 79 19.17 18.63 -2.25
CA VAL A 79 18.80 19.74 -3.11
C VAL A 79 17.46 20.33 -2.70
N LEU A 80 17.31 21.64 -2.85
CA LEU A 80 16.05 22.37 -2.74
C LEU A 80 15.81 23.08 -4.07
N GLU A 81 14.75 22.64 -4.75
CA GLU A 81 14.31 23.24 -6.01
C GLU A 81 13.02 24.04 -5.81
N ASN A 82 12.77 25.01 -6.69
CA ASN A 82 11.62 25.92 -6.58
C ASN A 82 11.15 26.44 -7.94
N GLY A 83 10.03 27.17 -7.95
CA GLY A 83 9.49 27.77 -9.16
C GLY A 83 8.43 26.95 -9.87
N PHE A 84 7.83 25.96 -9.19
CA PHE A 84 6.87 25.01 -9.79
C PHE A 84 5.40 25.34 -9.47
N ASN A 85 5.11 26.53 -8.97
CA ASN A 85 3.82 27.15 -8.66
C ASN A 85 3.11 26.56 -7.42
N ASP A 86 2.79 25.27 -7.40
CA ASP A 86 1.95 24.59 -6.41
C ASP A 86 2.46 23.18 -6.11
N LEU A 87 1.73 22.44 -5.28
CA LEU A 87 2.05 21.07 -4.88
C LEU A 87 2.14 20.13 -6.10
N ARG A 88 1.20 20.22 -7.03
CA ARG A 88 1.18 19.40 -8.26
C ARG A 88 2.39 19.68 -9.14
N GLY A 89 2.71 20.95 -9.33
CA GLY A 89 3.89 21.38 -10.09
C GLY A 89 5.20 20.88 -9.47
N ALA A 90 5.33 20.98 -8.15
CA ALA A 90 6.48 20.42 -7.41
C ALA A 90 6.60 18.91 -7.59
N TYR A 91 5.48 18.17 -7.46
CA TYR A 91 5.44 16.73 -7.69
C TYR A 91 5.90 16.34 -9.09
N LEU A 92 5.31 16.94 -10.12
CA LEU A 92 5.64 16.64 -11.52
C LEU A 92 7.09 16.96 -11.86
N ALA A 93 7.63 18.05 -11.31
CA ALA A 93 9.03 18.43 -11.50
C ALA A 93 9.97 17.44 -10.83
N ALA A 94 9.72 17.08 -9.57
CA ALA A 94 10.51 16.11 -8.82
C ALA A 94 10.44 14.72 -9.47
N MET A 95 9.26 14.26 -9.88
CA MET A 95 9.04 13.01 -10.60
C MET A 95 9.89 12.95 -11.86
N LYS A 96 9.80 13.95 -12.71
CA LYS A 96 10.55 14.01 -13.97
C LYS A 96 12.07 14.00 -13.75
N ALA A 97 12.54 14.62 -12.67
CA ALA A 97 13.98 14.75 -12.40
C ALA A 97 14.58 13.51 -11.72
N HIS A 98 13.84 12.85 -10.84
CA HIS A 98 14.40 11.89 -9.87
C HIS A 98 13.78 10.50 -9.90
N PHE A 99 12.51 10.37 -10.29
CA PHE A 99 11.79 9.09 -10.33
C PHE A 99 10.79 9.03 -11.49
N PRO A 100 11.28 9.16 -12.75
CA PRO A 100 10.40 9.07 -13.91
C PRO A 100 9.68 7.73 -13.89
N PHE A 101 8.39 7.75 -14.25
CA PHE A 101 7.58 6.54 -14.26
C PHE A 101 8.09 5.55 -15.31
N HIS A 102 8.23 4.31 -14.90
CA HIS A 102 8.47 3.18 -15.77
C HIS A 102 7.24 2.85 -16.60
N GLU A 103 7.38 1.99 -17.60
CA GLU A 103 6.22 1.40 -18.29
C GLU A 103 5.37 0.61 -17.29
N ILE A 104 4.12 1.04 -17.05
CA ILE A 104 3.24 0.40 -16.09
C ILE A 104 2.63 -0.87 -16.71
N LYS A 105 2.98 -2.02 -16.15
CA LYS A 105 2.55 -3.37 -16.58
C LYS A 105 1.52 -4.00 -15.68
N LEU A 106 1.13 -3.31 -14.59
CA LEU A 106 0.15 -3.82 -13.64
C LEU A 106 -1.16 -4.21 -14.31
N SER A 107 -1.69 -5.36 -13.93
CA SER A 107 -2.98 -5.83 -14.40
C SER A 107 -4.12 -4.92 -13.92
N ASP A 108 -5.00 -4.55 -14.84
CA ASP A 108 -6.24 -3.83 -14.52
C ASP A 108 -7.15 -4.60 -13.55
N ARG A 109 -6.93 -5.90 -13.40
CA ARG A 109 -7.67 -6.75 -12.49
C ARG A 109 -7.65 -6.24 -11.05
N PHE A 110 -6.54 -5.69 -10.60
CA PHE A 110 -6.39 -5.07 -9.29
C PHE A 110 -7.39 -3.93 -9.03
N PHE A 111 -7.75 -3.20 -10.09
CA PHE A 111 -8.60 -2.02 -9.98
C PHE A 111 -10.08 -2.34 -10.24
N LYS A 112 -10.36 -3.37 -11.05
CA LYS A 112 -11.71 -3.76 -11.47
C LYS A 112 -12.48 -4.56 -10.43
N ALA A 113 -11.78 -5.31 -9.57
CA ALA A 113 -12.39 -6.15 -8.54
C ALA A 113 -11.51 -6.20 -7.30
N PRO A 114 -12.04 -6.59 -6.12
CA PRO A 114 -11.23 -6.70 -4.91
C PRO A 114 -10.12 -7.75 -5.01
N VAL A 115 -9.09 -7.55 -4.21
CA VAL A 115 -8.10 -8.57 -3.85
C VAL A 115 -8.62 -9.32 -2.63
N TYR A 116 -8.46 -10.63 -2.61
CA TYR A 116 -8.81 -11.51 -1.50
C TYR A 116 -7.56 -12.23 -1.03
N ASN A 117 -7.04 -11.80 0.11
CA ASN A 117 -5.86 -12.37 0.73
C ASN A 117 -6.28 -13.47 1.71
N SER A 118 -5.67 -14.63 1.65
CA SER A 118 -6.05 -15.76 2.53
C SER A 118 -5.52 -15.68 3.95
N TRP A 119 -4.69 -14.67 4.30
CA TRP A 119 -3.99 -14.61 5.59
C TRP A 119 -4.93 -14.65 6.79
N ILE A 120 -5.83 -13.69 6.93
CA ILE A 120 -6.74 -13.62 8.10
C ILE A 120 -7.75 -14.77 8.12
N GLU A 121 -8.22 -15.19 6.95
CA GLU A 121 -9.26 -16.23 6.86
C GLU A 121 -8.72 -17.63 7.15
N LEU A 122 -7.52 -17.94 6.66
CA LEU A 122 -6.95 -19.29 6.73
C LEU A 122 -5.74 -19.40 7.67
N THR A 123 -5.06 -18.30 7.95
CA THR A 123 -3.85 -18.25 8.78
C THR A 123 -2.82 -19.31 8.35
N TYR A 124 -2.45 -20.22 9.23
CA TYR A 124 -1.52 -21.33 8.96
C TYR A 124 -2.16 -22.55 8.28
N TYR A 125 -3.48 -22.49 8.01
CA TYR A 125 -4.24 -23.60 7.39
C TYR A 125 -4.41 -23.43 5.89
N GLN A 126 -3.34 -23.00 5.22
CA GLN A 126 -3.26 -22.89 3.75
C GLN A 126 -3.26 -24.30 3.14
N THR A 127 -4.43 -24.76 2.71
CA THR A 127 -4.63 -26.06 2.05
C THR A 127 -5.45 -25.88 0.77
N GLN A 128 -5.28 -26.78 -0.18
CA GLN A 128 -6.06 -26.77 -1.42
C GLN A 128 -7.57 -26.71 -1.16
N GLU A 129 -8.06 -27.51 -0.20
CA GLU A 129 -9.48 -27.56 0.17
C GLU A 129 -9.96 -26.21 0.72
N ASN A 130 -9.19 -25.62 1.67
CA ASN A 130 -9.58 -24.37 2.32
C ASN A 130 -9.52 -23.19 1.33
N ILE A 131 -8.54 -23.14 0.44
CA ILE A 131 -8.43 -22.12 -0.63
C ILE A 131 -9.66 -22.20 -1.55
N LEU A 132 -10.00 -23.38 -2.05
CA LEU A 132 -11.18 -23.57 -2.90
C LEU A 132 -12.49 -23.23 -2.16
N LYS A 133 -12.60 -23.61 -0.87
CA LYS A 133 -13.74 -23.23 -0.02
C LYS A 133 -13.85 -21.72 0.14
N TYR A 134 -12.73 -21.03 0.37
CA TYR A 134 -12.71 -19.57 0.49
C TYR A 134 -13.15 -18.91 -0.81
N ALA A 135 -12.60 -19.33 -1.96
CA ALA A 135 -12.98 -18.84 -3.28
C ALA A 135 -14.48 -19.02 -3.59
N LYS A 136 -15.03 -20.21 -3.29
CA LYS A 136 -16.48 -20.50 -3.44
C LYS A 136 -17.31 -19.61 -2.53
N GLY A 137 -16.88 -19.46 -1.26
CA GLY A 137 -17.56 -18.58 -0.28
C GLY A 137 -17.64 -17.12 -0.73
N ILE A 138 -16.60 -16.59 -1.38
CA ILE A 138 -16.61 -15.25 -1.98
C ILE A 138 -17.79 -15.12 -2.98
N LEU A 139 -17.86 -16.04 -3.94
CA LEU A 139 -18.90 -16.01 -4.98
C LEU A 139 -20.30 -16.26 -4.44
N GLU A 140 -20.46 -17.24 -3.55
CA GLU A 140 -21.74 -17.61 -2.93
C GLU A 140 -22.35 -16.46 -2.10
N ASN A 141 -21.51 -15.59 -1.54
CA ASN A 141 -21.94 -14.39 -0.80
C ASN A 141 -22.12 -13.15 -1.69
N GLY A 142 -22.01 -13.30 -3.02
CA GLY A 142 -22.30 -12.24 -3.99
C GLY A 142 -21.15 -11.25 -4.20
N PHE A 143 -19.92 -11.62 -3.84
CA PHE A 143 -18.74 -10.83 -4.15
C PHE A 143 -18.18 -11.20 -5.53
N PRO A 144 -17.66 -10.24 -6.31
CA PRO A 144 -17.08 -10.54 -7.62
C PRO A 144 -15.76 -11.32 -7.48
N SER A 145 -15.46 -12.18 -8.45
CA SER A 145 -14.12 -12.72 -8.56
C SER A 145 -13.09 -11.62 -8.87
N GLY A 146 -11.93 -11.70 -8.25
CA GLY A 146 -10.86 -10.72 -8.39
C GLY A 146 -9.49 -11.38 -8.40
N VAL A 147 -8.57 -10.88 -7.59
CA VAL A 147 -7.26 -11.51 -7.34
C VAL A 147 -7.35 -12.31 -6.05
N LEU A 148 -7.09 -13.62 -6.09
CA LEU A 148 -6.96 -14.46 -4.91
C LEU A 148 -5.47 -14.61 -4.59
N MET A 149 -5.07 -14.13 -3.42
CA MET A 149 -3.70 -14.17 -2.92
C MET A 149 -3.59 -15.27 -1.86
N ILE A 150 -2.85 -16.33 -2.15
CA ILE A 150 -2.52 -17.39 -1.19
C ILE A 150 -1.32 -16.92 -0.39
N ASP A 151 -1.57 -16.60 0.88
CA ASP A 151 -0.59 -16.01 1.79
C ASP A 151 0.36 -17.06 2.40
N ASP A 152 1.22 -16.67 3.33
CA ASP A 152 2.25 -17.51 3.95
C ASP A 152 1.73 -18.88 4.42
N GLY A 153 2.59 -19.90 4.38
CA GLY A 153 2.29 -21.28 4.78
C GLY A 153 1.88 -22.23 3.64
N TRP A 154 1.86 -21.78 2.39
CA TRP A 154 1.60 -22.63 1.21
C TRP A 154 2.82 -23.46 0.79
N SER A 155 4.04 -22.96 1.03
CA SER A 155 5.31 -23.63 0.75
C SER A 155 5.81 -24.44 1.96
N PRO A 156 6.70 -25.42 1.76
CA PRO A 156 7.20 -26.23 2.89
C PRO A 156 8.05 -25.43 3.88
N TYR A 157 8.88 -24.52 3.37
CA TYR A 157 9.71 -23.58 4.12
C TYR A 157 10.27 -22.49 3.19
N TYR A 158 10.76 -21.39 3.75
CA TYR A 158 11.26 -20.25 2.97
C TYR A 158 12.51 -20.61 2.16
N GLY A 159 12.54 -20.13 0.92
CA GLY A 159 13.60 -20.45 -0.06
C GLY A 159 13.28 -21.65 -0.93
N ARG A 160 12.27 -22.47 -0.59
CA ARG A 160 11.75 -23.54 -1.42
C ARG A 160 10.36 -23.19 -1.92
N TRP A 161 10.31 -22.53 -3.05
CA TRP A 161 9.06 -22.01 -3.61
C TRP A 161 8.37 -23.07 -4.46
N GLN A 162 7.72 -24.01 -3.79
CA GLN A 162 6.85 -25.04 -4.34
C GLN A 162 5.69 -25.31 -3.40
N PHE A 163 4.56 -25.76 -3.91
CA PHE A 163 3.46 -26.20 -3.05
C PHE A 163 3.85 -27.40 -2.19
N ARG A 164 3.53 -27.35 -0.90
CA ARG A 164 3.77 -28.47 0.00
C ARG A 164 2.77 -29.60 -0.27
N GLY A 165 3.30 -30.80 -0.55
CA GLY A 165 2.50 -31.91 -1.08
C GLY A 165 1.51 -32.54 -0.09
N ASP A 166 1.64 -32.29 1.22
CA ASP A 166 0.70 -32.71 2.23
C ASP A 166 -0.59 -31.86 2.22
N ASN A 167 -0.49 -30.58 1.88
CA ASN A 167 -1.62 -29.65 1.85
C ASN A 167 -2.20 -29.42 0.46
N PHE A 168 -1.40 -29.63 -0.59
CA PHE A 168 -1.77 -29.36 -1.99
C PHE A 168 -1.49 -30.60 -2.85
N ARG A 169 -2.52 -31.45 -3.05
CA ARG A 169 -2.39 -32.70 -3.80
C ARG A 169 -2.34 -32.51 -5.30
N ASP A 170 -3.08 -31.53 -5.81
CA ASP A 170 -3.13 -31.14 -7.22
C ASP A 170 -3.16 -29.60 -7.33
N PRO A 171 -2.03 -28.93 -7.08
CA PRO A 171 -1.99 -27.46 -7.12
C PRO A 171 -2.31 -26.92 -8.52
N LYS A 172 -1.89 -27.59 -9.59
CA LYS A 172 -2.21 -27.18 -10.96
C LYS A 172 -3.72 -27.27 -11.25
N GLY A 173 -4.38 -28.33 -10.77
CA GLY A 173 -5.83 -28.47 -10.85
C GLY A 173 -6.56 -27.40 -10.04
N MET A 174 -6.08 -27.09 -8.84
CA MET A 174 -6.63 -26.02 -8.01
C MET A 174 -6.54 -24.66 -8.70
N ILE A 175 -5.37 -24.30 -9.25
CA ILE A 175 -5.18 -23.02 -9.95
C ILE A 175 -6.12 -22.92 -11.14
N ARG A 176 -6.25 -23.99 -11.93
CA ARG A 176 -7.21 -24.04 -13.05
C ARG A 176 -8.65 -23.84 -12.57
N GLU A 177 -9.10 -24.51 -11.48
CA GLU A 177 -10.44 -24.34 -10.92
C GLU A 177 -10.67 -22.89 -10.45
N LEU A 178 -9.66 -22.25 -9.84
CA LEU A 178 -9.71 -20.84 -9.47
C LEU A 178 -9.85 -19.91 -10.69
N HIS A 179 -9.09 -20.17 -11.76
CA HIS A 179 -9.24 -19.45 -13.03
C HIS A 179 -10.62 -19.65 -13.67
N GLU A 180 -11.17 -20.87 -13.64
CA GLU A 180 -12.53 -21.17 -14.11
C GLU A 180 -13.60 -20.42 -13.32
N MET A 181 -13.38 -20.20 -12.01
CA MET A 181 -14.20 -19.33 -11.16
C MET A 181 -13.97 -17.83 -11.43
N GLY A 182 -13.00 -17.48 -12.25
CA GLY A 182 -12.67 -16.12 -12.66
C GLY A 182 -11.65 -15.40 -11.78
N PHE A 183 -10.96 -16.06 -10.86
CA PHE A 183 -9.89 -15.44 -10.07
C PHE A 183 -8.55 -15.45 -10.81
N SER A 184 -7.73 -14.41 -10.64
CA SER A 184 -6.29 -14.49 -10.84
C SER A 184 -5.63 -14.92 -9.54
N VAL A 185 -4.52 -15.68 -9.60
CA VAL A 185 -3.90 -16.31 -8.43
C VAL A 185 -2.52 -15.75 -8.16
N MET A 186 -2.31 -15.20 -6.98
CA MET A 186 -1.00 -14.75 -6.49
C MET A 186 -0.53 -15.62 -5.32
N LEU A 187 0.79 -15.73 -5.16
CA LEU A 187 1.42 -16.43 -4.03
C LEU A 187 2.30 -15.47 -3.24
N TRP A 188 2.31 -15.64 -1.91
CA TRP A 188 3.20 -14.92 -1.02
C TRP A 188 4.64 -15.48 -1.10
N ILE A 189 5.64 -14.60 -1.17
CA ILE A 189 7.07 -14.94 -1.13
C ILE A 189 7.84 -13.93 -0.28
N CYS A 190 9.04 -14.29 0.17
CA CYS A 190 9.98 -13.40 0.84
C CYS A 190 11.43 -13.64 0.36
N PRO A 191 12.38 -12.70 0.58
CA PRO A 191 13.77 -12.85 0.16
C PRO A 191 14.62 -13.64 1.19
N PHE A 192 13.98 -14.45 2.04
CA PHE A 192 14.63 -15.17 3.13
C PHE A 192 14.62 -16.67 2.87
N ILE A 193 15.60 -17.36 3.47
CA ILE A 193 15.80 -18.81 3.32
C ILE A 193 15.90 -19.43 4.71
N THR A 194 15.08 -20.46 4.96
CA THR A 194 15.11 -21.20 6.22
C THR A 194 16.46 -21.90 6.41
N PRO A 195 17.17 -21.67 7.53
CA PRO A 195 18.48 -22.29 7.79
C PRO A 195 18.42 -23.81 7.81
N ASP A 196 19.57 -24.44 7.48
CA ASP A 196 19.77 -25.89 7.53
C ASP A 196 18.90 -26.72 6.56
N THR A 197 18.30 -26.07 5.56
CA THR A 197 17.59 -26.72 4.45
C THR A 197 18.57 -27.06 3.29
N VAL A 198 18.07 -27.82 2.31
CA VAL A 198 18.86 -28.09 1.09
C VAL A 198 19.12 -26.79 0.33
N GLU A 199 18.11 -25.94 0.21
CA GLU A 199 18.18 -24.65 -0.47
C GLU A 199 19.16 -23.69 0.23
N PHE A 200 19.19 -23.71 1.58
CA PHE A 200 20.17 -22.93 2.34
C PHE A 200 21.61 -23.38 2.04
N ARG A 201 21.86 -24.70 2.03
CA ARG A 201 23.19 -25.25 1.72
C ARG A 201 23.62 -24.93 0.30
N GLU A 202 22.70 -25.09 -0.66
CA GLU A 202 22.95 -24.71 -2.05
C GLU A 202 23.27 -23.21 -2.18
N ALA A 203 22.43 -22.34 -1.61
CA ALA A 203 22.63 -20.90 -1.67
C ALA A 203 23.93 -20.45 -0.99
N ARG A 204 24.27 -21.07 0.16
CA ARG A 204 25.56 -20.84 0.85
C ARG A 204 26.73 -21.25 -0.03
N ASP A 205 26.72 -22.46 -0.59
CA ASP A 205 27.85 -23.01 -1.36
C ASP A 205 28.07 -22.26 -2.70
N LYS A 206 27.01 -21.59 -3.19
CA LYS A 206 27.04 -20.70 -4.36
C LYS A 206 27.28 -19.23 -4.03
N HIS A 207 27.43 -18.86 -2.76
CA HIS A 207 27.56 -17.47 -2.30
C HIS A 207 26.38 -16.59 -2.72
N PHE A 208 25.15 -17.09 -2.60
CA PHE A 208 23.91 -16.38 -2.87
C PHE A 208 23.33 -15.70 -1.64
N LEU A 209 23.91 -15.95 -0.46
CA LEU A 209 23.47 -15.39 0.81
C LEU A 209 24.27 -14.15 1.18
N ILE A 210 23.63 -13.21 1.87
CA ILE A 210 24.34 -12.15 2.57
C ILE A 210 25.26 -12.79 3.61
N GLU A 211 26.52 -12.33 3.70
CA GLU A 211 27.52 -12.85 4.62
C GLU A 211 27.89 -11.81 5.69
N THR A 212 28.21 -12.31 6.88
CA THR A 212 28.81 -11.47 7.93
C THR A 212 30.21 -10.98 7.51
N PRO A 213 30.81 -9.98 8.19
CA PRO A 213 32.21 -9.58 7.92
C PRO A 213 33.22 -10.75 7.98
N GLU A 214 32.91 -11.80 8.73
CA GLU A 214 33.76 -13.01 8.85
C GLU A 214 33.52 -14.01 7.72
N GLY A 215 32.60 -13.76 6.79
CA GLY A 215 32.31 -14.63 5.65
C GLY A 215 31.41 -15.82 5.99
N LYS A 216 30.55 -15.70 6.99
CA LYS A 216 29.52 -16.69 7.32
C LYS A 216 28.14 -16.17 6.85
N PRO A 217 27.21 -17.07 6.45
CA PRO A 217 25.84 -16.64 6.14
C PRO A 217 25.27 -15.79 7.27
N ARG A 218 24.71 -14.61 6.92
CA ARG A 218 24.00 -13.77 7.87
C ARG A 218 22.67 -14.43 8.23
N ILE A 219 22.50 -14.77 9.48
CA ILE A 219 21.19 -15.18 10.04
C ILE A 219 20.59 -13.94 10.70
N LEU A 220 19.37 -13.62 10.31
CA LEU A 220 18.62 -12.48 10.83
C LEU A 220 17.34 -12.97 11.51
N GLU A 221 16.85 -12.16 12.47
CA GLU A 221 15.60 -12.38 13.17
C GLU A 221 14.49 -11.53 12.52
N TRP A 222 13.34 -12.13 12.31
CA TRP A 222 12.17 -11.47 11.75
C TRP A 222 10.91 -12.07 12.37
N TRP A 223 9.69 -11.65 11.98
CA TRP A 223 8.45 -12.10 12.61
C TRP A 223 8.21 -13.62 12.58
N ASN A 224 8.81 -14.35 11.63
CA ASN A 224 8.74 -15.82 11.54
C ASN A 224 10.01 -16.52 12.05
N GLY A 225 10.73 -15.91 12.99
CA GLY A 225 11.90 -16.47 13.64
C GLY A 225 13.21 -16.13 12.93
N TYR A 226 14.04 -17.13 12.63
CA TYR A 226 15.40 -16.92 12.11
C TYR A 226 15.54 -17.45 10.69
N SER A 227 16.09 -16.63 9.80
CA SER A 227 16.36 -16.99 8.41
C SER A 227 17.68 -16.41 7.91
N ALA A 228 18.24 -17.00 6.86
CA ALA A 228 19.29 -16.37 6.08
C ALA A 228 18.67 -15.43 5.04
N ALA A 229 19.35 -14.35 4.70
CA ALA A 229 18.91 -13.41 3.66
C ALA A 229 19.57 -13.73 2.32
N LEU A 230 18.78 -13.74 1.26
CA LEU A 230 19.29 -13.78 -0.12
C LEU A 230 20.00 -12.46 -0.43
N ASP A 231 21.16 -12.53 -1.08
CA ASP A 231 21.86 -11.34 -1.54
C ASP A 231 21.22 -10.82 -2.83
N LEU A 232 20.38 -9.81 -2.68
CA LEU A 232 19.63 -9.17 -3.78
C LEU A 232 20.54 -8.36 -4.72
N THR A 233 21.82 -8.15 -4.37
CA THR A 233 22.80 -7.53 -5.26
C THR A 233 23.47 -8.53 -6.20
N ASN A 234 23.28 -9.84 -5.95
CA ASN A 234 23.84 -10.91 -6.74
C ASN A 234 22.86 -11.35 -7.85
N PRO A 235 23.19 -11.12 -9.13
CA PRO A 235 22.28 -11.46 -10.24
C PRO A 235 22.03 -12.98 -10.36
N ASP A 236 22.99 -13.81 -9.97
CA ASP A 236 22.84 -15.27 -10.01
C ASP A 236 21.90 -15.74 -8.87
N ALA A 237 21.91 -15.07 -7.73
CA ALA A 237 20.97 -15.33 -6.64
C ALA A 237 19.54 -14.95 -7.04
N LEU A 238 19.35 -13.78 -7.67
CA LEU A 238 18.06 -13.37 -8.22
C LEU A 238 17.57 -14.33 -9.30
N LYS A 239 18.46 -14.79 -10.18
CA LYS A 239 18.13 -15.79 -11.18
C LYS A 239 17.71 -17.11 -10.55
N TRP A 240 18.42 -17.58 -9.53
CA TRP A 240 18.08 -18.81 -8.79
C TRP A 240 16.67 -18.71 -8.15
N LEU A 241 16.32 -17.56 -7.58
CA LEU A 241 14.96 -17.30 -7.10
C LEU A 241 13.96 -17.31 -8.26
N LYS A 242 14.24 -16.56 -9.32
CA LYS A 242 13.38 -16.43 -10.49
C LYS A 242 13.08 -17.78 -11.15
N ASP A 243 14.08 -18.66 -11.28
CA ASP A 243 13.91 -19.98 -11.86
C ASP A 243 12.88 -20.83 -11.09
N GLN A 244 12.79 -20.70 -9.77
CA GLN A 244 11.76 -21.37 -8.97
C GLN A 244 10.37 -20.75 -9.21
N LEU A 245 10.31 -19.41 -9.29
CA LEU A 245 9.04 -18.71 -9.53
C LEU A 245 8.49 -18.98 -10.94
N ASP A 246 9.36 -19.14 -11.93
CA ASP A 246 8.95 -19.49 -13.29
C ASP A 246 8.25 -20.84 -13.37
N VAL A 247 8.65 -21.81 -12.55
CA VAL A 247 7.96 -23.11 -12.45
C VAL A 247 6.52 -22.92 -11.95
N LEU A 248 6.31 -21.97 -11.02
CA LEU A 248 4.96 -21.65 -10.52
C LEU A 248 4.13 -20.89 -11.58
N MET A 249 4.75 -19.95 -12.31
CA MET A 249 4.12 -19.26 -13.44
C MET A 249 3.70 -20.25 -14.54
N ASP A 250 4.55 -21.23 -14.89
CA ASP A 250 4.24 -22.30 -15.84
C ASP A 250 3.12 -23.22 -15.35
N MET A 251 2.89 -23.31 -14.04
CA MET A 251 1.78 -24.03 -13.43
C MET A 251 0.46 -23.25 -13.55
N GLY A 252 0.52 -21.92 -13.75
CA GLY A 252 -0.62 -21.03 -13.91
C GLY A 252 -0.75 -19.94 -12.84
N VAL A 253 0.22 -19.81 -11.94
CA VAL A 253 0.25 -18.66 -10.99
C VAL A 253 0.42 -17.36 -11.77
N ASP A 254 -0.36 -16.34 -11.45
CA ASP A 254 -0.36 -15.05 -12.18
C ASP A 254 0.67 -14.06 -11.66
N GLY A 255 1.12 -14.20 -10.40
CA GLY A 255 2.12 -13.32 -9.80
C GLY A 255 2.35 -13.52 -8.32
N PHE A 256 2.97 -12.53 -7.65
CA PHE A 256 3.48 -12.71 -6.30
C PHE A 256 3.25 -11.49 -5.39
N LYS A 257 2.93 -11.76 -4.11
CA LYS A 257 3.09 -10.81 -3.01
C LYS A 257 4.52 -10.95 -2.51
N LEU A 258 5.30 -9.89 -2.67
CA LEU A 258 6.70 -9.83 -2.23
C LEU A 258 6.75 -9.17 -0.85
N ASP A 259 6.71 -9.97 0.18
CA ASP A 259 6.71 -9.51 1.57
C ASP A 259 8.11 -9.54 2.18
N ALA A 260 8.26 -9.06 3.40
CA ALA A 260 9.56 -8.84 4.03
C ALA A 260 10.50 -7.94 3.18
N GLY A 261 11.80 -8.08 3.31
CA GLY A 261 12.76 -7.21 2.61
C GLY A 261 12.86 -5.80 3.21
N ASP A 262 12.34 -5.63 4.43
CA ASP A 262 12.41 -4.38 5.19
C ASP A 262 13.88 -4.05 5.52
N PRO A 263 14.32 -2.79 5.36
CA PRO A 263 15.69 -2.39 5.65
C PRO A 263 16.15 -2.72 7.06
N CYS A 264 15.23 -2.73 8.04
CA CYS A 264 15.52 -3.02 9.44
C CYS A 264 15.99 -4.45 9.73
N TYR A 265 15.77 -5.40 8.81
CA TYR A 265 16.29 -6.77 8.96
C TYR A 265 17.71 -6.92 8.50
N TYR A 266 18.21 -6.02 7.65
CA TYR A 266 19.57 -6.09 7.12
C TYR A 266 20.54 -5.37 8.05
N HIS A 267 21.82 -5.75 7.97
CA HIS A 267 22.88 -5.20 8.82
C HIS A 267 23.88 -4.42 7.98
N ALA A 268 24.12 -3.18 8.33
CA ALA A 268 25.19 -2.40 7.72
C ALA A 268 26.57 -3.05 7.95
N GLY A 269 27.38 -3.08 6.89
CA GLY A 269 28.73 -3.67 6.93
C GLY A 269 28.77 -5.18 6.64
N ASP A 270 27.64 -5.84 6.38
CA ASP A 270 27.64 -7.20 5.84
C ASP A 270 28.24 -7.24 4.44
N LYS A 271 28.79 -8.41 4.09
CA LYS A 271 29.38 -8.64 2.77
C LYS A 271 28.29 -9.01 1.78
N LEU A 272 28.28 -8.29 0.68
CA LEU A 272 27.39 -8.44 -0.45
C LEU A 272 28.22 -8.70 -1.72
N PHE A 273 27.61 -9.23 -2.76
CA PHE A 273 28.23 -9.36 -4.08
C PHE A 273 28.62 -7.98 -4.65
N ARG A 274 27.80 -6.96 -4.41
CA ARG A 274 28.07 -5.56 -4.73
C ARG A 274 27.71 -4.71 -3.51
N ASP A 275 28.54 -3.73 -3.16
CA ASP A 275 28.26 -2.81 -2.06
C ASP A 275 26.89 -2.15 -2.22
N ALA A 276 26.09 -2.22 -1.17
CA ALA A 276 24.76 -1.63 -1.09
C ALA A 276 24.40 -1.30 0.35
N SER A 277 23.56 -0.28 0.54
CA SER A 277 22.96 0.01 1.83
C SER A 277 21.77 -0.94 2.09
N THR A 278 21.31 -0.97 3.33
CA THR A 278 20.09 -1.70 3.72
C THR A 278 18.86 -1.22 2.96
N ASP A 279 18.76 0.09 2.72
CA ASP A 279 17.71 0.71 1.90
C ASP A 279 17.78 0.26 0.44
N GLU A 280 19.00 0.13 -0.10
CA GLU A 280 19.19 -0.33 -1.48
C GLU A 280 18.77 -1.80 -1.64
N LEU A 281 18.96 -2.65 -0.63
CA LEU A 281 18.44 -4.03 -0.66
C LEU A 281 16.92 -4.04 -0.75
N SER A 282 16.23 -3.19 0.01
CA SER A 282 14.77 -3.05 -0.07
C SER A 282 14.33 -2.54 -1.45
N ARG A 283 15.06 -1.59 -2.04
CA ARG A 283 14.80 -1.11 -3.41
C ARG A 283 14.97 -2.21 -4.45
N LEU A 284 16.01 -3.04 -4.33
CA LEU A 284 16.26 -4.17 -5.24
C LEU A 284 15.17 -5.24 -5.13
N TRP A 285 14.58 -5.45 -3.95
CA TRP A 285 13.43 -6.32 -3.77
C TRP A 285 12.20 -5.79 -4.52
N ALA A 286 11.96 -4.49 -4.45
CA ALA A 286 10.91 -3.84 -5.21
C ALA A 286 11.15 -3.92 -6.73
N GLU A 287 12.38 -3.68 -7.19
CA GLU A 287 12.78 -3.81 -8.60
C GLU A 287 12.60 -5.26 -9.11
N PHE A 288 12.95 -6.25 -8.29
CA PHE A 288 12.66 -7.65 -8.62
C PHE A 288 11.17 -7.92 -8.77
N GLY A 289 10.31 -7.29 -7.97
CA GLY A 289 8.85 -7.42 -8.06
C GLY A 289 8.25 -6.83 -9.34
N GLU A 290 8.86 -5.79 -9.90
CA GLU A 290 8.34 -5.08 -11.07
C GLU A 290 8.24 -5.94 -12.35
N GLN A 291 8.97 -7.04 -12.42
CA GLN A 291 8.90 -7.97 -13.56
C GLN A 291 7.57 -8.72 -13.66
N PHE A 292 6.75 -8.76 -12.59
CA PHE A 292 5.49 -9.48 -12.56
C PHE A 292 4.31 -8.53 -12.79
N VAL A 293 3.39 -8.93 -13.66
CA VAL A 293 2.16 -8.16 -13.98
C VAL A 293 1.21 -8.09 -12.77
N PHE A 294 1.22 -9.15 -11.95
CA PHE A 294 0.58 -9.19 -10.64
C PHE A 294 1.68 -9.18 -9.58
N ASN A 295 1.84 -8.06 -8.92
CA ASN A 295 2.78 -7.90 -7.81
C ASN A 295 2.14 -7.11 -6.68
N GLU A 296 2.55 -7.38 -5.44
CA GLU A 296 2.19 -6.58 -4.27
C GLU A 296 3.42 -6.43 -3.37
N LEU A 297 3.68 -5.20 -2.92
CA LEU A 297 4.68 -4.89 -1.91
C LEU A 297 4.08 -3.95 -0.86
N ARG A 298 4.64 -3.95 0.36
CA ARG A 298 4.27 -3.00 1.42
C ARG A 298 5.43 -2.09 1.84
N VAL A 299 6.65 -2.50 1.59
CA VAL A 299 7.85 -1.76 1.96
C VAL A 299 8.76 -1.57 0.76
N CYS A 300 9.31 -0.41 0.63
CA CYS A 300 10.41 -0.13 -0.29
C CYS A 300 11.08 1.20 0.06
N PHE A 301 12.27 1.39 -0.46
CA PHE A 301 12.96 2.66 -0.41
C PHE A 301 13.17 3.19 -1.83
N ARG A 302 12.82 4.45 -2.07
CA ARG A 302 13.06 5.15 -3.34
C ARG A 302 12.63 4.35 -4.59
N ALA A 303 11.47 3.70 -4.53
CA ALA A 303 10.88 2.96 -5.65
C ALA A 303 9.64 3.66 -6.23
N GLY A 304 9.52 4.98 -6.05
CA GLY A 304 8.49 5.76 -6.72
C GLY A 304 8.62 5.67 -8.24
N GLY A 305 7.50 5.60 -8.95
CA GLY A 305 7.46 5.46 -10.40
C GLY A 305 7.60 4.03 -10.94
N TYR A 306 7.87 3.04 -10.09
CA TYR A 306 7.91 1.64 -10.50
C TYR A 306 6.51 1.08 -10.77
N SER A 307 6.43 0.05 -11.62
CA SER A 307 5.18 -0.66 -11.92
C SER A 307 4.80 -1.63 -10.80
N LEU A 308 4.41 -1.08 -9.65
CA LEU A 308 4.16 -1.84 -8.42
C LEU A 308 2.78 -1.52 -7.83
N MET A 309 2.06 -2.54 -7.39
CA MET A 309 0.94 -2.38 -6.48
C MET A 309 1.52 -2.29 -5.06
N GLN A 310 1.28 -1.16 -4.40
CA GLN A 310 1.83 -0.84 -3.08
C GLN A 310 0.72 -0.86 -2.03
N ARG A 311 0.76 -1.80 -1.12
CA ARG A 311 -0.11 -1.84 0.04
C ARG A 311 0.50 -1.01 1.19
N LEU A 312 -0.32 -0.38 2.02
CA LEU A 312 0.15 0.11 3.32
C LEU A 312 0.58 -1.08 4.18
N CYS A 313 1.49 -0.89 5.14
CA CYS A 313 1.82 -1.94 6.11
C CYS A 313 0.59 -2.32 6.92
N ASP A 314 0.65 -3.48 7.56
CA ASP A 314 -0.40 -4.01 8.40
C ASP A 314 -0.85 -2.98 9.43
N LYS A 315 -2.12 -2.56 9.34
CA LYS A 315 -2.75 -1.64 10.27
C LYS A 315 -3.26 -2.40 11.50
N GLN A 316 -3.16 -1.75 12.63
CA GLN A 316 -3.75 -2.27 13.85
C GLN A 316 -5.28 -2.12 13.83
N THR A 317 -5.97 -3.01 14.53
CA THR A 317 -7.43 -2.93 14.72
C THR A 317 -7.74 -1.86 15.79
N LYS A 318 -7.50 -0.59 15.44
CA LYS A 318 -7.65 0.58 16.31
C LYS A 318 -8.25 1.77 15.58
N TRP A 319 -8.84 2.69 16.34
CA TRP A 319 -9.41 3.93 15.82
C TRP A 319 -8.41 5.09 15.67
N ASP A 320 -7.18 4.91 16.13
CA ASP A 320 -6.09 5.88 16.05
C ASP A 320 -5.29 5.80 14.72
N GLU A 321 -4.20 6.54 14.63
CA GLU A 321 -3.31 6.64 13.46
C GLU A 321 -2.61 5.32 13.11
N SER A 322 -2.42 4.43 14.09
CA SER A 322 -1.87 3.09 13.81
C SER A 322 -2.88 2.16 13.13
N GLY A 323 -4.14 2.56 13.12
CA GLY A 323 -5.27 1.84 12.54
C GLY A 323 -6.02 2.68 11.50
N ILE A 324 -7.35 2.80 11.69
CA ILE A 324 -8.26 3.37 10.67
C ILE A 324 -8.00 4.85 10.37
N ALA A 325 -7.60 5.65 11.39
CA ALA A 325 -7.34 7.08 11.20
C ALA A 325 -6.12 7.35 10.29
N GLY A 326 -5.18 6.41 10.19
CA GLY A 326 -4.02 6.50 9.30
C GLY A 326 -4.29 6.17 7.84
N LEU A 327 -5.41 5.50 7.51
CA LEU A 327 -5.64 4.97 6.15
C LEU A 327 -5.64 6.04 5.06
N ILE A 328 -6.39 7.12 5.26
CA ILE A 328 -6.49 8.20 4.26
C ILE A 328 -5.20 9.01 4.20
N PRO A 329 -4.68 9.59 5.30
CA PRO A 329 -3.47 10.41 5.23
C PRO A 329 -2.25 9.64 4.73
N ASP A 330 -2.05 8.39 5.13
CA ASP A 330 -0.93 7.59 4.63
C ASP A 330 -1.07 7.28 3.13
N THR A 331 -2.28 6.98 2.64
CA THR A 331 -2.53 6.80 1.19
C THR A 331 -2.28 8.08 0.40
N LEU A 332 -2.61 9.25 0.95
CA LEU A 332 -2.32 10.54 0.30
C LEU A 332 -0.81 10.76 0.16
N ILE A 333 -0.04 10.48 1.20
CA ILE A 333 1.43 10.56 1.13
C ILE A 333 2.01 9.49 0.22
N GLN A 334 1.45 8.27 0.20
CA GLN A 334 1.84 7.21 -0.74
C GLN A 334 1.75 7.70 -2.19
N GLY A 335 0.65 8.35 -2.57
CA GLY A 335 0.50 8.95 -3.89
C GLY A 335 1.54 10.04 -4.17
N LEU A 336 1.76 10.97 -3.23
CA LEU A 336 2.72 12.06 -3.34
C LEU A 336 4.20 11.60 -3.34
N THR A 337 4.47 10.37 -2.92
CA THR A 337 5.80 9.75 -2.97
C THR A 337 5.99 8.83 -4.18
N GLY A 338 5.12 8.95 -5.21
CA GLY A 338 5.27 8.27 -6.49
C GLY A 338 4.70 6.85 -6.54
N HIS A 339 3.80 6.49 -5.63
CA HIS A 339 3.13 5.18 -5.57
C HIS A 339 1.62 5.31 -5.80
N PRO A 340 1.15 5.55 -7.03
CA PRO A 340 -0.27 5.84 -7.31
C PRO A 340 -1.18 4.60 -7.22
N PHE A 341 -0.63 3.38 -7.35
CA PHE A 341 -1.39 2.13 -7.40
C PHE A 341 -1.49 1.51 -6.01
N GLY A 342 -2.11 2.25 -5.07
CA GLY A 342 -2.13 1.93 -3.65
C GLY A 342 -3.31 1.08 -3.19
N SER A 343 -3.10 0.33 -2.10
CA SER A 343 -4.12 -0.32 -1.28
C SER A 343 -3.97 0.13 0.18
N PRO A 344 -5.08 0.49 0.86
CA PRO A 344 -5.03 0.96 2.25
C PRO A 344 -4.89 -0.17 3.29
N ASP A 345 -4.32 -1.31 2.93
CA ASP A 345 -4.23 -2.54 3.70
C ASP A 345 -5.48 -3.44 3.62
N MET A 346 -5.42 -4.60 4.26
CA MET A 346 -6.53 -5.54 4.41
C MET A 346 -7.64 -4.92 5.26
N ILE A 347 -8.89 -5.04 4.83
CA ILE A 347 -10.04 -4.47 5.53
C ILE A 347 -10.16 -5.06 6.94
N GLY A 348 -10.12 -4.17 7.93
CA GLY A 348 -10.12 -4.48 9.35
C GLY A 348 -8.72 -4.60 9.98
N GLY A 349 -7.65 -4.48 9.20
CA GLY A 349 -6.26 -4.56 9.65
C GLY A 349 -5.61 -5.92 9.39
N GLY A 350 -4.30 -6.03 9.64
CA GLY A 350 -3.49 -7.21 9.35
C GLY A 350 -3.33 -8.22 10.50
N GLU A 351 -3.78 -7.88 11.72
CA GLU A 351 -3.62 -8.73 12.91
C GLU A 351 -4.71 -9.81 12.98
N TYR A 352 -4.37 -11.04 12.60
CA TYR A 352 -5.34 -12.15 12.53
C TYR A 352 -6.00 -12.49 13.86
N THR A 353 -5.32 -12.28 14.98
CA THR A 353 -5.86 -12.58 16.31
C THR A 353 -7.11 -11.77 16.63
N CYS A 354 -7.23 -10.57 16.05
CA CYS A 354 -8.41 -9.70 16.19
C CYS A 354 -9.67 -10.25 15.50
N PHE A 355 -9.55 -11.33 14.74
CA PHE A 355 -10.67 -12.01 14.06
C PHE A 355 -10.98 -13.38 14.64
N LEU A 356 -10.33 -13.74 15.74
CA LEU A 356 -10.61 -14.97 16.49
C LEU A 356 -11.68 -14.73 17.55
N ASN A 357 -12.54 -15.75 17.76
CA ASN A 357 -13.58 -15.69 18.77
C ASN A 357 -12.99 -15.52 20.18
N GLY A 358 -13.57 -14.61 20.97
CA GLY A 358 -13.17 -14.38 22.36
C GLY A 358 -11.96 -13.48 22.55
N ASN A 359 -11.44 -12.84 21.51
CA ASN A 359 -10.41 -11.81 21.64
C ASN A 359 -11.05 -10.49 22.11
N GLU A 360 -10.56 -9.92 23.21
CA GLU A 360 -11.01 -8.64 23.75
C GLU A 360 -10.66 -7.42 22.85
N ASN A 361 -9.67 -7.58 21.97
CA ASN A 361 -9.29 -6.61 20.95
C ASN A 361 -9.88 -6.94 19.57
N ALA A 362 -11.00 -7.66 19.52
CA ALA A 362 -11.63 -8.07 18.28
C ALA A 362 -12.02 -6.86 17.41
N CYS A 363 -11.87 -7.02 16.10
CA CYS A 363 -12.37 -6.04 15.13
C CYS A 363 -13.89 -5.92 15.28
N THR A 364 -14.37 -4.74 15.67
CA THR A 364 -15.81 -4.52 15.82
C THR A 364 -16.49 -4.45 14.45
N PRO A 365 -17.79 -4.82 14.34
CA PRO A 365 -18.53 -4.69 13.11
C PRO A 365 -18.51 -3.26 12.54
N GLU A 366 -18.64 -2.24 13.40
CA GLU A 366 -18.53 -0.85 12.97
C GLU A 366 -17.18 -0.54 12.33
N MET A 367 -16.07 -0.93 12.96
CA MET A 367 -14.73 -0.70 12.42
C MET A 367 -14.54 -1.39 11.08
N PHE A 368 -14.95 -2.64 10.95
CA PHE A 368 -14.85 -3.39 9.69
C PHE A 368 -15.62 -2.68 8.56
N VAL A 369 -16.85 -2.26 8.84
CA VAL A 369 -17.70 -1.51 7.87
C VAL A 369 -17.04 -0.20 7.47
N ARG A 370 -16.56 0.60 8.45
CA ARG A 370 -15.88 1.88 8.14
C ARG A 370 -14.63 1.68 7.32
N TYR A 371 -13.85 0.66 7.62
CA TYR A 371 -12.67 0.31 6.85
C TYR A 371 -13.05 -0.06 5.40
N ALA A 372 -14.07 -0.91 5.22
CA ALA A 372 -14.56 -1.28 3.90
C ALA A 372 -15.05 -0.06 3.10
N GLN A 373 -15.75 0.88 3.75
CA GLN A 373 -16.20 2.13 3.14
C GLN A 373 -15.04 3.02 2.69
N ILE A 374 -13.97 3.14 3.51
CA ILE A 374 -12.75 3.87 3.10
C ILE A 374 -12.10 3.20 1.90
N ALA A 375 -11.93 1.88 1.95
CA ALA A 375 -11.25 1.10 0.91
C ALA A 375 -12.03 1.05 -0.42
N ALA A 376 -13.35 1.20 -0.39
CA ALA A 376 -14.22 1.04 -1.55
C ALA A 376 -13.84 1.95 -2.73
N LEU A 377 -13.43 3.20 -2.47
CA LEU A 377 -13.05 4.18 -3.50
C LEU A 377 -11.52 4.34 -3.64
N MET A 378 -10.73 3.53 -2.94
CA MET A 378 -9.28 3.46 -3.14
C MET A 378 -8.96 2.67 -4.43
N PRO A 379 -7.76 2.83 -5.02
CA PRO A 379 -7.41 2.13 -6.26
C PRO A 379 -7.57 0.62 -6.13
N VAL A 380 -7.00 0.02 -5.09
CA VAL A 380 -7.12 -1.40 -4.79
C VAL A 380 -7.84 -1.60 -3.46
N MET A 381 -8.89 -2.41 -3.46
CA MET A 381 -9.64 -2.81 -2.26
C MET A 381 -9.24 -4.24 -1.90
N GLN A 382 -8.81 -4.50 -0.67
CA GLN A 382 -8.33 -5.82 -0.26
C GLN A 382 -9.09 -6.36 0.95
N PHE A 383 -9.69 -7.54 0.82
CA PHE A 383 -10.24 -8.34 1.91
C PHE A 383 -9.24 -9.41 2.34
N SER A 384 -9.28 -9.76 3.61
CA SER A 384 -8.61 -10.96 4.13
C SER A 384 -9.55 -11.75 5.02
N ALA A 385 -10.16 -11.15 6.05
CA ALA A 385 -11.28 -11.76 6.76
C ALA A 385 -12.54 -11.79 5.89
N SER A 386 -13.27 -12.90 5.92
CA SER A 386 -14.55 -13.06 5.21
C SER A 386 -15.64 -12.23 5.90
N PRO A 387 -16.22 -11.19 5.24
CA PRO A 387 -17.26 -10.36 5.87
C PRO A 387 -18.46 -11.15 6.36
N TRP A 388 -18.89 -12.15 5.61
CA TRP A 388 -20.03 -13.05 5.98
C TRP A 388 -19.76 -13.94 7.19
N ARG A 389 -18.49 -14.12 7.60
CA ARG A 389 -18.10 -14.82 8.81
C ARG A 389 -18.04 -13.92 10.03
N VAL A 390 -17.55 -12.69 9.84
CA VAL A 390 -17.20 -11.79 10.96
C VAL A 390 -18.28 -10.77 11.29
N LEU A 391 -19.25 -10.54 10.40
CA LEU A 391 -20.26 -9.51 10.56
C LEU A 391 -21.67 -10.07 10.79
N PRO A 392 -22.51 -9.39 11.60
CA PRO A 392 -23.95 -9.55 11.55
C PRO A 392 -24.51 -9.17 10.19
N GLU A 393 -25.65 -9.74 9.79
CA GLU A 393 -26.25 -9.54 8.44
C GLU A 393 -26.44 -8.05 8.08
N ALA A 394 -26.89 -7.23 9.03
CA ALA A 394 -27.11 -5.79 8.77
C ALA A 394 -25.82 -5.03 8.45
N ASP A 395 -24.69 -5.38 9.07
CA ASP A 395 -23.39 -4.79 8.82
C ASP A 395 -22.73 -5.41 7.58
N PHE A 396 -22.96 -6.69 7.32
CA PHE A 396 -22.56 -7.33 6.08
C PHE A 396 -23.22 -6.66 4.86
N GLN A 397 -24.49 -6.29 4.96
CA GLN A 397 -25.18 -5.55 3.89
C GLN A 397 -24.50 -4.19 3.61
N LYS A 398 -24.06 -3.45 4.63
CA LYS A 398 -23.30 -2.20 4.44
C LYS A 398 -21.99 -2.38 3.66
N VAL A 399 -21.32 -3.52 3.83
CA VAL A 399 -20.13 -3.85 3.04
C VAL A 399 -20.50 -4.12 1.57
N LYS A 400 -21.62 -4.81 1.32
CA LYS A 400 -22.17 -4.99 -0.04
C LYS A 400 -22.54 -3.65 -0.69
N ASP A 401 -23.13 -2.74 0.07
CA ASP A 401 -23.49 -1.39 -0.40
C ASP A 401 -22.21 -0.60 -0.77
N ALA A 402 -21.14 -0.71 0.00
CA ALA A 402 -19.85 -0.12 -0.31
C ALA A 402 -19.25 -0.68 -1.62
N LEU A 403 -19.39 -2.00 -1.87
CA LEU A 403 -18.99 -2.62 -3.13
C LEU A 403 -19.87 -2.15 -4.30
N ALA A 404 -21.18 -2.04 -4.12
CA ALA A 404 -22.10 -1.53 -5.15
C ALA A 404 -21.75 -0.08 -5.51
N LEU A 405 -21.39 0.75 -4.52
CA LEU A 405 -20.94 2.12 -4.76
C LEU A 405 -19.58 2.14 -5.51
N ARG A 406 -18.66 1.24 -5.18
CA ARG A 406 -17.41 1.07 -5.95
C ARG A 406 -17.71 0.74 -7.42
N GLU A 407 -18.61 -0.21 -7.67
CA GLU A 407 -19.00 -0.60 -9.04
C GLU A 407 -19.59 0.58 -9.81
N LYS A 408 -20.44 1.37 -9.15
CA LYS A 408 -21.03 2.60 -9.72
C LYS A 408 -19.96 3.64 -10.07
N CYS A 409 -18.90 3.78 -9.25
CA CYS A 409 -17.81 4.74 -9.45
C CYS A 409 -16.62 4.14 -10.22
N LEU A 410 -16.69 2.86 -10.63
CA LEU A 410 -15.59 2.18 -11.32
C LEU A 410 -15.09 2.90 -12.58
N PRO A 411 -15.96 3.50 -13.43
CA PRO A 411 -15.49 4.27 -14.59
C PRO A 411 -14.55 5.42 -14.22
N GLU A 412 -14.82 6.14 -13.12
CA GLU A 412 -13.98 7.23 -12.63
C GLU A 412 -12.67 6.72 -12.05
N ILE A 413 -12.71 5.61 -11.31
CA ILE A 413 -11.51 4.95 -10.79
C ILE A 413 -10.60 4.53 -11.96
N LEU A 414 -11.15 3.84 -12.96
CA LEU A 414 -10.38 3.38 -14.12
C LEU A 414 -9.84 4.54 -14.96
N LYS A 415 -10.61 5.63 -15.11
CA LYS A 415 -10.11 6.86 -15.76
C LYS A 415 -8.89 7.44 -15.01
N ALA A 416 -8.94 7.46 -13.69
CA ALA A 416 -7.81 7.92 -12.88
C ALA A 416 -6.60 6.95 -12.94
N VAL A 417 -6.84 5.64 -13.01
CA VAL A 417 -5.81 4.61 -13.22
C VAL A 417 -5.11 4.82 -14.57
N GLU A 418 -5.86 4.96 -15.67
CA GLU A 418 -5.28 5.20 -16.99
C GLU A 418 -4.51 6.52 -17.07
N CYS A 419 -5.01 7.57 -16.40
CA CYS A 419 -4.27 8.82 -16.27
C CYS A 419 -2.95 8.59 -15.52
N ALA A 420 -2.96 7.89 -14.39
CA ALA A 420 -1.77 7.60 -13.60
C ALA A 420 -0.73 6.78 -14.37
N LYS A 421 -1.15 5.80 -15.16
CA LYS A 421 -0.25 5.00 -16.03
C LYS A 421 0.50 5.87 -17.05
N VAL A 422 -0.11 6.94 -17.52
CA VAL A 422 0.47 7.82 -18.55
C VAL A 422 1.25 8.99 -17.94
N THR A 423 0.70 9.61 -16.89
CA THR A 423 1.23 10.85 -16.32
C THR A 423 2.07 10.67 -15.08
N GLY A 424 1.95 9.53 -14.39
CA GLY A 424 2.53 9.29 -13.08
C GLY A 424 1.83 10.03 -11.93
N GLU A 425 0.75 10.75 -12.19
CA GLU A 425 0.00 11.46 -11.14
C GLU A 425 -0.72 10.51 -10.20
N PRO A 426 -0.89 10.86 -8.92
CA PRO A 426 -1.63 10.04 -7.98
C PRO A 426 -3.07 9.77 -8.44
N ILE A 427 -3.58 8.56 -8.19
CA ILE A 427 -5.00 8.23 -8.37
C ILE A 427 -5.80 8.84 -7.22
N VAL A 428 -5.36 8.60 -5.98
CA VAL A 428 -5.88 9.23 -4.76
C VAL A 428 -5.09 10.51 -4.52
N ARG A 429 -5.76 11.65 -4.56
CA ARG A 429 -5.12 12.98 -4.51
C ARG A 429 -5.55 13.73 -3.26
N SER A 430 -4.60 14.42 -2.63
CA SER A 430 -4.95 15.38 -1.57
C SER A 430 -5.79 16.53 -2.15
N MET A 431 -6.58 17.15 -1.30
CA MET A 431 -7.42 18.28 -1.70
C MET A 431 -6.55 19.45 -2.21
N GLU A 432 -5.40 19.71 -1.59
CA GLU A 432 -4.45 20.75 -2.03
C GLU A 432 -3.83 20.46 -3.40
N PHE A 433 -3.63 19.18 -3.75
CA PHE A 433 -3.08 18.80 -5.07
C PHE A 433 -4.03 19.19 -6.22
N VAL A 434 -5.34 19.12 -5.99
CA VAL A 434 -6.37 19.41 -7.01
C VAL A 434 -6.89 20.83 -6.93
N PHE A 435 -6.94 21.41 -5.71
CA PHE A 435 -7.54 22.74 -5.43
C PHE A 435 -6.55 23.64 -4.68
N PRO A 436 -5.37 23.95 -5.28
CA PRO A 436 -4.37 24.76 -4.62
C PRO A 436 -4.90 26.16 -4.28
N GLY A 437 -4.52 26.64 -3.09
CA GLY A 437 -4.87 27.99 -2.64
C GLY A 437 -6.30 28.20 -2.18
N GLN A 438 -7.08 27.13 -1.97
CA GLN A 438 -8.44 27.19 -1.41
C GLN A 438 -8.49 26.86 0.10
N GLY A 439 -7.35 26.84 0.80
CA GLY A 439 -7.27 26.49 2.21
C GLY A 439 -7.48 25.01 2.47
N MET A 440 -7.04 24.18 1.53
CA MET A 440 -7.22 22.72 1.55
C MET A 440 -5.98 21.98 2.08
N GLU A 441 -4.93 22.68 2.44
CA GLU A 441 -3.61 22.12 2.75
C GLU A 441 -3.67 21.07 3.87
N ARG A 442 -4.48 21.33 4.90
CA ARG A 442 -4.62 20.44 6.07
C ARG A 442 -5.81 19.49 6.01
N VAL A 443 -6.47 19.39 4.86
CA VAL A 443 -7.60 18.48 4.67
C VAL A 443 -7.07 17.10 4.28
N MET A 444 -6.84 16.23 5.27
CA MET A 444 -6.21 14.92 5.11
C MET A 444 -7.15 13.75 5.45
N ASP A 445 -8.44 14.02 5.67
CA ASP A 445 -9.45 13.01 6.01
C ASP A 445 -10.56 12.87 4.95
N GLN A 446 -10.33 13.48 3.79
CA GLN A 446 -11.08 13.33 2.54
C GLN A 446 -10.10 13.43 1.37
N PHE A 447 -10.49 12.94 0.21
CA PHE A 447 -9.60 12.88 -0.95
C PHE A 447 -10.35 12.97 -2.27
N MET A 448 -9.58 13.23 -3.35
CA MET A 448 -10.09 13.12 -4.71
C MET A 448 -9.65 11.81 -5.35
N VAL A 449 -10.52 11.18 -6.13
CA VAL A 449 -10.16 10.16 -7.10
C VAL A 449 -10.06 10.85 -8.46
N GLY A 450 -8.83 10.97 -8.97
CA GLY A 450 -8.57 11.80 -10.15
C GLY A 450 -8.92 13.27 -9.93
N GLU A 451 -9.62 13.88 -10.88
CA GLU A 451 -9.99 15.30 -10.88
C GLU A 451 -11.43 15.56 -10.41
N ASP A 452 -12.30 14.55 -10.51
CA ASP A 452 -13.74 14.80 -10.54
C ASP A 452 -14.50 14.21 -9.35
N LEU A 453 -13.97 13.21 -8.64
CA LEU A 453 -14.69 12.47 -7.61
C LEU A 453 -14.11 12.78 -6.23
N LEU A 454 -14.85 13.50 -5.39
CA LEU A 454 -14.51 13.75 -3.99
C LEU A 454 -15.09 12.63 -3.12
N VAL A 455 -14.27 12.10 -2.23
CA VAL A 455 -14.61 11.00 -1.31
C VAL A 455 -14.32 11.44 0.12
N ALA A 456 -15.32 11.34 0.99
CA ALA A 456 -15.24 11.75 2.38
C ALA A 456 -15.92 10.72 3.31
N PRO A 457 -15.22 9.64 3.70
CA PRO A 457 -15.77 8.61 4.57
C PRO A 457 -16.00 9.12 6.00
N VAL A 458 -17.05 8.64 6.65
CA VAL A 458 -17.20 8.75 8.11
C VAL A 458 -16.32 7.67 8.74
N TRP A 459 -15.21 8.06 9.39
CA TRP A 459 -14.21 7.10 9.87
C TRP A 459 -14.12 7.03 11.39
N LYS A 460 -14.66 8.02 12.14
CA LYS A 460 -14.58 8.03 13.59
C LYS A 460 -15.65 7.14 14.21
N GLN A 461 -15.29 6.52 15.33
CA GLN A 461 -16.18 5.65 16.10
C GLN A 461 -17.43 6.39 16.57
N GLY A 462 -18.59 5.80 16.32
CA GLY A 462 -19.90 6.31 16.78
C GLY A 462 -20.41 7.54 16.01
N GLU A 463 -19.63 8.11 15.07
CA GLU A 463 -20.12 9.19 14.24
C GLU A 463 -21.02 8.65 13.12
N VAL A 464 -22.13 9.38 12.85
CA VAL A 464 -23.10 9.04 11.79
C VAL A 464 -23.03 10.01 10.61
N ALA A 465 -22.38 11.16 10.79
CA ALA A 465 -22.18 12.19 9.78
C ALA A 465 -20.85 12.90 10.03
N ARG A 466 -20.37 13.65 9.04
CA ARG A 466 -19.14 14.43 9.17
C ARG A 466 -19.23 15.79 8.48
N SER A 467 -18.37 16.72 8.88
CA SER A 467 -18.11 17.92 8.11
C SER A 467 -17.23 17.58 6.89
N VAL A 468 -17.67 17.96 5.71
CA VAL A 468 -16.96 17.84 4.44
C VAL A 468 -16.59 19.23 3.95
N ARG A 469 -15.31 19.48 3.73
CA ARG A 469 -14.82 20.73 3.13
C ARG A 469 -15.00 20.68 1.62
N LEU A 470 -15.99 21.40 1.08
CA LEU A 470 -16.23 21.45 -0.35
C LEU A 470 -15.37 22.54 -1.01
N PRO A 471 -14.55 22.21 -2.02
CA PRO A 471 -13.89 23.19 -2.86
C PRO A 471 -14.92 24.03 -3.64
N GLU A 472 -14.50 25.19 -4.16
CA GLU A 472 -15.34 26.01 -5.01
C GLU A 472 -15.89 25.23 -6.23
N GLY A 473 -17.10 25.56 -6.65
CA GLY A 473 -17.81 24.90 -7.75
C GLY A 473 -19.10 24.22 -7.31
N GLN A 474 -19.62 23.36 -8.15
CA GLN A 474 -20.82 22.57 -7.87
C GLN A 474 -20.51 21.09 -7.77
N TRP A 475 -21.16 20.42 -6.83
CA TRP A 475 -20.89 19.04 -6.48
C TRP A 475 -22.22 18.26 -6.43
N ARG A 476 -22.29 17.18 -7.19
CA ARG A 476 -23.45 16.28 -7.22
C ARG A 476 -23.20 15.09 -6.31
N CYS A 477 -24.13 14.80 -5.43
CA CYS A 477 -24.09 13.59 -4.59
C CYS A 477 -24.18 12.33 -5.46
N VAL A 478 -23.23 11.41 -5.25
CA VAL A 478 -23.19 10.09 -5.85
C VAL A 478 -23.33 9.09 -4.71
N GLY A 479 -24.50 8.53 -4.52
CA GLY A 479 -24.80 7.64 -3.41
C GLY A 479 -25.64 6.48 -3.86
N LEU A 480 -26.10 5.69 -2.89
CA LEU A 480 -27.14 4.68 -3.03
C LEU A 480 -28.39 5.08 -2.22
N GLY A 481 -28.39 6.28 -1.63
CA GLY A 481 -29.38 6.75 -0.69
C GLY A 481 -30.26 7.91 -1.18
N GLU A 482 -31.02 8.51 -0.25
CA GLU A 482 -32.02 9.57 -0.52
C GLU A 482 -31.41 10.86 -1.07
N THR A 483 -30.12 11.15 -0.81
CA THR A 483 -29.43 12.36 -1.29
C THR A 483 -28.83 12.19 -2.69
N GLU A 484 -28.98 11.04 -3.33
CA GLU A 484 -28.47 10.78 -4.67
C GLU A 484 -29.01 11.79 -5.69
N GLY A 485 -28.09 12.45 -6.40
CA GLY A 485 -28.39 13.43 -7.43
C GLY A 485 -28.49 14.87 -6.94
N ASP A 486 -28.53 15.11 -5.64
CA ASP A 486 -28.53 16.47 -5.09
C ASP A 486 -27.29 17.25 -5.49
N VAL A 487 -27.46 18.54 -5.80
CA VAL A 487 -26.36 19.42 -6.19
C VAL A 487 -26.07 20.43 -5.08
N LEU A 488 -24.85 20.41 -4.58
CA LEU A 488 -24.35 21.29 -3.53
C LEU A 488 -23.44 22.37 -4.12
N ASN A 489 -23.53 23.58 -3.59
CA ASN A 489 -22.57 24.65 -3.87
C ASN A 489 -21.35 24.51 -2.94
N GLY A 490 -20.15 24.54 -3.51
CA GLY A 490 -18.89 24.47 -2.79
C GLY A 490 -18.45 25.81 -2.18
N GLY A 491 -17.16 25.88 -1.80
CA GLY A 491 -16.55 27.02 -1.08
C GLY A 491 -16.95 27.07 0.40
N ARG A 492 -17.41 25.98 1.00
CA ARG A 492 -17.88 25.90 2.39
C ARG A 492 -17.78 24.51 2.99
N ASP A 493 -17.94 24.42 4.30
CA ASP A 493 -18.15 23.16 4.99
C ASP A 493 -19.63 22.77 4.98
N VAL A 494 -19.90 21.48 4.78
CA VAL A 494 -21.26 20.90 4.75
C VAL A 494 -21.28 19.63 5.60
N ILE A 495 -22.31 19.45 6.43
CA ILE A 495 -22.51 18.19 7.18
C ILE A 495 -23.18 17.19 6.25
N LEU A 496 -22.54 16.04 6.04
CA LEU A 496 -23.00 14.97 5.16
C LEU A 496 -22.72 13.59 5.76
N GLY A 497 -23.30 12.56 5.18
CA GLY A 497 -23.05 11.17 5.53
C GLY A 497 -24.03 10.57 6.53
N GLU A 498 -25.12 11.27 6.88
CA GLU A 498 -26.15 10.72 7.75
C GLU A 498 -26.66 9.38 7.21
N ASN A 499 -26.52 8.33 8.03
CA ASN A 499 -26.92 6.95 7.76
C ASN A 499 -26.16 6.22 6.63
N GLU A 500 -25.33 6.88 5.83
CA GLU A 500 -24.64 6.27 4.69
C GLU A 500 -23.18 5.89 5.01
N GLY A 501 -22.50 6.63 5.90
CA GLY A 501 -21.13 6.39 6.33
C GLY A 501 -20.06 6.70 5.28
N LEU A 502 -20.41 6.83 4.01
CA LEU A 502 -19.50 7.16 2.90
C LEU A 502 -20.12 8.24 2.02
N VAL A 503 -19.51 9.42 2.01
CA VAL A 503 -19.90 10.54 1.17
C VAL A 503 -19.07 10.50 -0.11
N VAL A 504 -19.75 10.51 -1.26
CA VAL A 504 -19.13 10.60 -2.58
C VAL A 504 -19.80 11.71 -3.37
N LEU A 505 -19.01 12.63 -3.89
CA LEU A 505 -19.49 13.79 -4.64
C LEU A 505 -18.74 13.88 -5.97
N LYS A 506 -19.48 14.09 -7.05
CA LYS A 506 -18.92 14.30 -8.39
C LYS A 506 -19.01 15.77 -8.77
N ARG A 507 -17.90 16.30 -9.29
CA ARG A 507 -17.85 17.67 -9.82
C ARG A 507 -18.79 17.80 -11.00
N VAL A 508 -19.56 18.90 -11.05
CA VAL A 508 -20.54 19.21 -12.12
C VAL A 508 -19.96 20.19 -13.11
#